data_660c25cfd0d01ef68327d3ca781302d6
#
_entry.id   660c25cfd0d01ef68327d3ca781302d6
#
_cell.length_a   1.000
_cell.length_b   1.000
_cell.length_c   1.000
_cell.angle_alpha   90.00
_cell.angle_beta   90.00
_cell.angle_gamma   90.00
#
_symmetry.space_group_name_H-M   'P 1'
#
loop_
_entity.id
_entity.type
_entity.pdbx_description
1 polymer ?
#
loop_
_entity_poly.entity_id
_entity_poly.type
_entity_poly.pdbx_seq_one_letter_code
_entity_poly.pdbx_strand_id
1 'polypeptide(L)'
;GDWLGLLATTALAQQLSGDNYAKANFAIAGVFIARLLPSVFLGPLAGVLADRFDRRKLMVVCDILRTGLYISIPIFHNYFWLYTATILVECVTLFWSPAKEASVPNLVPRNKLESANQVSLLAAYGTAPIAAALFAILALFSNALGALLPSFAANAVDIALYINALSFAFAAYTVWGLHEIPKAKEAKKGTEASVAKSLWQGWKAVSGSKIIRGLIVGMVGAFAAAGAVIGLARTFVGDLGGGEAAYGVLFGA
;
A
#
# COMPACT_ATOMS: atom_id res chain seq x y z
N GLY A 1 3.92 6.43 -2.30
CA GLY A 1 2.93 5.82 -3.19
C GLY A 1 1.75 5.21 -2.44
N ASP A 2 1.99 4.31 -1.47
CA ASP A 2 0.92 3.46 -0.88
C ASP A 2 -0.24 4.25 -0.23
N TRP A 3 0.05 5.34 0.49
CA TRP A 3 -0.98 6.19 1.10
C TRP A 3 -1.83 6.94 0.07
N LEU A 4 -1.21 7.50 -0.97
CA LEU A 4 -1.95 8.16 -2.04
C LEU A 4 -2.83 7.16 -2.80
N GLY A 5 -2.30 5.94 -3.05
CA GLY A 5 -3.06 4.85 -3.63
C GLY A 5 -4.26 4.43 -2.79
N LEU A 6 -4.12 4.39 -1.45
CA LEU A 6 -5.23 4.11 -0.53
C LEU A 6 -6.32 5.18 -0.63
N LEU A 7 -5.93 6.46 -0.53
CA LEU A 7 -6.86 7.59 -0.62
C LEU A 7 -7.60 7.58 -1.96
N ALA A 8 -6.89 7.40 -3.06
CA ALA A 8 -7.47 7.43 -4.41
C ALA A 8 -8.38 6.20 -4.68
N THR A 9 -7.99 4.99 -4.27
CA THR A 9 -8.84 3.80 -4.47
C THR A 9 -10.10 3.82 -3.63
N THR A 10 -10.04 4.31 -2.39
CA THR A 10 -11.24 4.51 -1.56
C THR A 10 -12.14 5.63 -2.10
N ALA A 11 -11.54 6.69 -2.65
CA ALA A 11 -12.27 7.76 -3.34
C ALA A 11 -13.02 7.23 -4.56
N LEU A 12 -12.35 6.44 -5.40
CA LEU A 12 -12.97 5.83 -6.57
C LEU A 12 -14.12 4.89 -6.17
N ALA A 13 -13.94 4.08 -5.12
CA ALA A 13 -14.99 3.22 -4.61
C ALA A 13 -16.25 4.00 -4.20
N GLN A 14 -16.06 5.16 -3.56
CA GLN A 14 -17.16 6.07 -3.22
C GLN A 14 -17.80 6.65 -4.47
N GLN A 15 -17.04 7.20 -5.41
CA GLN A 15 -17.56 7.78 -6.66
C GLN A 15 -18.39 6.77 -7.46
N LEU A 16 -17.93 5.53 -7.58
CA LEU A 16 -18.66 4.45 -8.25
C LEU A 16 -19.97 4.09 -7.55
N SER A 17 -20.12 4.43 -6.26
CA SER A 17 -21.32 4.15 -5.48
C SER A 17 -22.44 5.17 -5.70
N GLY A 18 -22.15 6.34 -6.30
CA GLY A 18 -23.09 7.46 -6.41
C GLY A 18 -23.55 7.96 -5.02
N ASP A 19 -24.77 8.42 -4.94
CA ASP A 19 -25.32 9.03 -3.71
C ASP A 19 -25.76 8.02 -2.64
N ASN A 20 -25.53 6.73 -2.85
CA ASN A 20 -25.95 5.71 -1.90
C ASN A 20 -24.88 5.49 -0.82
N TYR A 21 -25.12 6.07 0.36
CA TYR A 21 -24.26 6.00 1.52
C TYR A 21 -23.89 4.57 1.95
N ALA A 22 -24.88 3.68 2.05
CA ALA A 22 -24.62 2.29 2.45
C ALA A 22 -23.74 1.57 1.41
N LYS A 23 -24.03 1.76 0.12
CA LYS A 23 -23.24 1.19 -0.96
C LYS A 23 -21.80 1.73 -0.94
N ALA A 24 -21.59 3.02 -0.66
CA ALA A 24 -20.28 3.63 -0.54
C ALA A 24 -19.45 3.00 0.59
N ASN A 25 -20.06 2.81 1.77
CA ASN A 25 -19.40 2.17 2.90
C ASN A 25 -18.98 0.72 2.59
N PHE A 26 -19.88 -0.07 1.97
CA PHE A 26 -19.54 -1.43 1.55
C PHE A 26 -18.45 -1.44 0.49
N ALA A 27 -18.46 -0.50 -0.45
CA ALA A 27 -17.44 -0.41 -1.49
C ALA A 27 -16.08 -0.03 -0.89
N ILE A 28 -16.02 0.92 0.03
CA ILE A 28 -14.79 1.29 0.75
C ILE A 28 -14.29 0.10 1.59
N ALA A 29 -15.17 -0.56 2.33
CA ALA A 29 -14.82 -1.76 3.09
C ALA A 29 -14.25 -2.86 2.18
N GLY A 30 -14.81 -3.03 0.97
CA GLY A 30 -14.31 -3.93 -0.05
C GLY A 30 -12.87 -3.63 -0.47
N VAL A 31 -12.49 -2.34 -0.60
CA VAL A 31 -11.09 -1.94 -0.88
C VAL A 31 -10.17 -2.36 0.26
N PHE A 32 -10.56 -2.13 1.52
CA PHE A 32 -9.75 -2.56 2.67
C PHE A 32 -9.60 -4.09 2.73
N ILE A 33 -10.69 -4.83 2.49
CA ILE A 33 -10.64 -6.30 2.42
C ILE A 33 -9.71 -6.73 1.29
N ALA A 34 -9.81 -6.15 0.09
CA ALA A 34 -8.97 -6.45 -1.04
C ALA A 34 -7.48 -6.20 -0.74
N ARG A 35 -7.16 -5.18 0.06
CA ARG A 35 -5.79 -4.89 0.51
C ARG A 35 -5.26 -5.88 1.54
N LEU A 36 -6.09 -6.33 2.46
CA LEU A 36 -5.65 -7.21 3.55
C LEU A 36 -5.64 -8.70 3.15
N LEU A 37 -6.54 -9.10 2.25
CA LEU A 37 -6.76 -10.49 1.89
C LEU A 37 -5.49 -11.21 1.38
N PRO A 38 -4.66 -10.63 0.49
CA PRO A 38 -3.45 -11.29 0.05
C PRO A 38 -2.45 -11.55 1.18
N SER A 39 -2.32 -10.63 2.14
CA SER A 39 -1.35 -10.77 3.23
C SER A 39 -1.69 -11.93 4.17
N VAL A 40 -2.98 -12.21 4.37
CA VAL A 40 -3.44 -13.32 5.21
C VAL A 40 -3.07 -14.67 4.59
N PHE A 41 -3.23 -14.81 3.27
CA PHE A 41 -3.01 -16.10 2.58
C PHE A 41 -1.60 -16.27 2.06
N LEU A 42 -0.99 -15.21 1.55
CA LEU A 42 0.30 -15.25 0.84
C LEU A 42 1.47 -14.71 1.67
N GLY A 43 1.21 -13.97 2.74
CA GLY A 43 2.26 -13.33 3.55
C GLY A 43 3.37 -14.30 3.96
N PRO A 44 3.06 -15.46 4.54
CA PRO A 44 4.08 -16.42 4.95
C PRO A 44 4.87 -17.04 3.78
N LEU A 45 4.27 -17.10 2.58
CA LEU A 45 4.90 -17.66 1.39
C LEU A 45 5.82 -16.64 0.71
N ALA A 46 5.44 -15.36 0.76
CA ALA A 46 6.11 -14.28 0.05
C ALA A 46 7.57 -14.09 0.51
N GLY A 47 7.84 -14.17 1.81
CA GLY A 47 9.19 -14.08 2.36
C GLY A 47 10.11 -15.17 1.84
N VAL A 48 9.65 -16.42 1.88
CA VAL A 48 10.43 -17.59 1.40
C VAL A 48 10.70 -17.49 -0.10
N LEU A 49 9.73 -17.00 -0.86
CA LEU A 49 9.87 -16.86 -2.31
C LEU A 49 10.77 -15.68 -2.68
N ALA A 50 10.66 -14.55 -1.98
CA ALA A 50 11.50 -13.37 -2.22
C ALA A 50 13.00 -13.66 -2.04
N ASP A 51 13.36 -14.56 -1.12
CA ASP A 51 14.76 -14.95 -0.89
C ASP A 51 15.37 -15.77 -2.05
N ARG A 52 14.56 -16.29 -2.98
CA ARG A 52 15.03 -17.06 -4.14
C ARG A 52 15.39 -16.18 -5.34
N PHE A 53 14.94 -14.94 -5.37
CA PHE A 53 15.12 -14.03 -6.48
C PHE A 53 16.20 -12.98 -6.22
N ASP A 54 16.75 -12.44 -7.29
CA ASP A 54 17.57 -11.22 -7.22
C ASP A 54 16.72 -10.06 -6.68
N ARG A 55 17.04 -9.61 -5.46
CA ARG A 55 16.24 -8.63 -4.71
C ARG A 55 16.03 -7.35 -5.49
N ARG A 56 17.07 -6.85 -6.18
CA ARG A 56 16.96 -5.63 -6.98
C ARG A 56 16.00 -5.81 -8.15
N LYS A 57 16.17 -6.89 -8.92
CA LYS A 57 15.29 -7.19 -10.05
C LYS A 57 13.86 -7.41 -9.59
N LEU A 58 13.68 -8.13 -8.49
CA LEU A 58 12.36 -8.38 -7.92
C LEU A 58 11.66 -7.07 -7.54
N MET A 59 12.33 -6.15 -6.83
CA MET A 59 11.75 -4.85 -6.47
C MET A 59 11.40 -4.02 -7.70
N VAL A 60 12.28 -3.96 -8.70
CA VAL A 60 12.02 -3.22 -9.95
C VAL A 60 10.81 -3.79 -10.70
N VAL A 61 10.74 -5.11 -10.86
CA VAL A 61 9.59 -5.76 -11.52
C VAL A 61 8.31 -5.48 -10.75
N CYS A 62 8.34 -5.58 -9.42
CA CYS A 62 7.20 -5.25 -8.58
C CYS A 62 6.72 -3.81 -8.77
N ASP A 63 7.62 -2.84 -8.82
CA ASP A 63 7.26 -1.44 -8.98
C ASP A 63 6.74 -1.13 -10.40
N ILE A 64 7.27 -1.79 -11.44
CA ILE A 64 6.73 -1.71 -12.80
C ILE A 64 5.31 -2.29 -12.87
N LEU A 65 5.08 -3.45 -12.24
CA LEU A 65 3.75 -4.07 -12.20
C LEU A 65 2.75 -3.16 -11.46
N ARG A 66 3.13 -2.57 -10.31
CA ARG A 66 2.28 -1.60 -9.60
C ARG A 66 1.98 -0.39 -10.46
N THR A 67 2.97 0.14 -11.18
CA THR A 67 2.77 1.25 -12.12
C THR A 67 1.68 0.92 -13.13
N GLY A 68 1.78 -0.23 -13.80
CA GLY A 68 0.78 -0.68 -14.77
C GLY A 68 -0.60 -0.88 -14.17
N LEU A 69 -0.67 -1.50 -12.99
CA LEU A 69 -1.94 -1.71 -12.29
C LEU A 69 -2.61 -0.40 -11.90
N TYR A 70 -1.88 0.55 -11.33
CA TYR A 70 -2.44 1.86 -10.96
C TYR A 70 -2.86 2.69 -12.18
N ILE A 71 -2.17 2.62 -13.31
CA ILE A 71 -2.59 3.25 -14.57
C ILE A 71 -3.89 2.62 -15.08
N SER A 72 -4.07 1.33 -14.93
CA SER A 72 -5.24 0.62 -15.45
C SER A 72 -6.53 0.89 -14.68
N ILE A 73 -6.47 1.26 -13.40
CA ILE A 73 -7.66 1.49 -12.55
C ILE A 73 -8.57 2.58 -13.14
N PRO A 74 -8.09 3.81 -13.44
CA PRO A 74 -8.93 4.85 -14.00
C PRO A 74 -9.40 4.53 -15.44
N ILE A 75 -8.67 3.71 -16.19
CA ILE A 75 -9.06 3.34 -17.56
C ILE A 75 -10.31 2.46 -17.55
N PHE A 76 -10.35 1.45 -16.70
CA PHE A 76 -11.49 0.52 -16.64
C PHE A 76 -12.67 1.01 -15.80
N HIS A 77 -12.43 1.88 -14.82
CA HIS A 77 -13.39 2.64 -14.03
C HIS A 77 -14.62 1.84 -13.55
N ASN A 78 -14.41 0.64 -13.00
CA ASN A 78 -15.47 -0.22 -12.47
C ASN A 78 -15.02 -0.96 -11.21
N TYR A 79 -15.99 -1.44 -10.40
CA TYR A 79 -15.72 -2.12 -9.14
C TYR A 79 -14.90 -3.40 -9.30
N PHE A 80 -15.24 -4.21 -10.31
CA PHE A 80 -14.56 -5.49 -10.51
C PHE A 80 -13.06 -5.28 -10.72
N TRP A 81 -12.70 -4.33 -11.57
CA TRP A 81 -11.30 -4.04 -11.85
C TRP A 81 -10.61 -3.33 -10.68
N LEU A 82 -11.30 -2.41 -10.00
CA LEU A 82 -10.78 -1.74 -8.81
C LEU A 82 -10.33 -2.75 -7.75
N TYR A 83 -11.19 -3.71 -7.39
CA TYR A 83 -10.83 -4.73 -6.40
C TYR A 83 -9.78 -5.69 -6.91
N THR A 84 -9.88 -6.15 -8.16
CA THR A 84 -8.90 -7.06 -8.77
C THR A 84 -7.52 -6.42 -8.82
N ALA A 85 -7.42 -5.19 -9.32
CA ALA A 85 -6.15 -4.45 -9.37
C ALA A 85 -5.58 -4.19 -7.96
N THR A 86 -6.44 -3.86 -6.99
CA THR A 86 -6.02 -3.68 -5.59
C THR A 86 -5.45 -4.98 -5.02
N ILE A 87 -6.11 -6.12 -5.19
CA ILE A 87 -5.60 -7.44 -4.78
C ILE A 87 -4.24 -7.73 -5.44
N LEU A 88 -4.12 -7.48 -6.74
CA LEU A 88 -2.88 -7.72 -7.48
C LEU A 88 -1.75 -6.80 -6.99
N VAL A 89 -2.02 -5.52 -6.73
CA VAL A 89 -1.05 -4.59 -6.15
C VAL A 89 -0.54 -5.10 -4.80
N GLU A 90 -1.44 -5.58 -3.93
CA GLU A 90 -1.04 -6.12 -2.63
C GLU A 90 -0.26 -7.44 -2.76
N CYS A 91 -0.65 -8.34 -3.69
CA CYS A 91 0.15 -9.53 -4.00
C CYS A 91 1.59 -9.14 -4.38
N VAL A 92 1.75 -8.16 -5.26
CA VAL A 92 3.06 -7.67 -5.68
C VAL A 92 3.82 -7.04 -4.51
N THR A 93 3.13 -6.30 -3.65
CA THR A 93 3.70 -5.66 -2.44
C THR A 93 4.28 -6.68 -1.47
N LEU A 94 3.62 -7.83 -1.32
CA LEU A 94 4.09 -8.91 -0.45
C LEU A 94 5.46 -9.48 -0.86
N PHE A 95 5.81 -9.44 -2.14
CA PHE A 95 7.15 -9.83 -2.61
C PHE A 95 8.17 -8.69 -2.50
N TRP A 96 7.72 -7.46 -2.70
CA TRP A 96 8.57 -6.27 -2.64
C TRP A 96 9.08 -5.99 -1.23
N SER A 97 8.20 -6.07 -0.22
CA SER A 97 8.52 -5.72 1.17
C SER A 97 9.68 -6.53 1.76
N PRO A 98 9.67 -7.87 1.74
CA PRO A 98 10.79 -8.64 2.28
C PRO A 98 12.08 -8.45 1.48
N ALA A 99 11.99 -8.23 0.17
CA ALA A 99 13.17 -7.94 -0.65
C ALA A 99 13.82 -6.61 -0.25
N LYS A 100 13.02 -5.56 0.02
CA LYS A 100 13.48 -4.28 0.56
C LYS A 100 14.14 -4.46 1.93
N GLU A 101 13.42 -5.07 2.88
CA GLU A 101 13.90 -5.24 4.25
C GLU A 101 15.21 -6.03 4.33
N ALA A 102 15.33 -7.08 3.53
CA ALA A 102 16.54 -7.87 3.44
C ALA A 102 17.70 -7.13 2.73
N SER A 103 17.42 -6.06 1.99
CA SER A 103 18.45 -5.24 1.32
C SER A 103 19.05 -4.19 2.24
N VAL A 104 18.30 -3.62 3.18
CA VAL A 104 18.75 -2.54 4.08
C VAL A 104 20.02 -2.88 4.84
N PRO A 105 20.20 -4.06 5.47
CA PRO A 105 21.42 -4.39 6.21
C PRO A 105 22.67 -4.50 5.34
N ASN A 106 22.52 -4.59 4.02
CA ASN A 106 23.64 -4.66 3.09
C ASN A 106 24.02 -3.28 2.55
N LEU A 107 23.14 -2.29 2.67
CA LEU A 107 23.34 -0.93 2.17
C LEU A 107 23.94 0.01 3.23
N VAL A 108 23.81 -0.34 4.52
CA VAL A 108 24.28 0.52 5.61
C VAL A 108 25.21 -0.23 6.56
N PRO A 109 26.22 0.44 7.15
CA PRO A 109 27.06 -0.14 8.19
C PRO A 109 26.23 -0.57 9.41
N ARG A 110 26.68 -1.62 10.11
CA ARG A 110 25.95 -2.20 11.26
C ARG A 110 25.62 -1.19 12.36
N ASN A 111 26.50 -0.22 12.60
CA ASN A 111 26.30 0.84 13.59
C ASN A 111 25.26 1.89 13.18
N LYS A 112 24.75 1.86 11.94
CA LYS A 112 23.72 2.77 11.43
C LYS A 112 22.39 2.05 11.13
N LEU A 113 22.26 0.76 11.45
CA LEU A 113 21.04 -0.01 11.18
C LEU A 113 19.82 0.56 11.93
N GLU A 114 20.01 1.02 13.15
CA GLU A 114 18.93 1.64 13.93
C GLU A 114 18.42 2.90 13.25
N SER A 115 19.32 3.80 12.83
CA SER A 115 18.95 5.01 12.10
C SER A 115 18.29 4.69 10.76
N ALA A 116 18.77 3.67 10.04
CA ALA A 116 18.17 3.23 8.78
C ALA A 116 16.73 2.71 8.99
N ASN A 117 16.47 1.97 10.07
CA ASN A 117 15.14 1.52 10.43
C ASN A 117 14.22 2.69 10.81
N GLN A 118 14.71 3.68 11.57
CA GLN A 118 13.96 4.89 11.91
C GLN A 118 13.57 5.65 10.63
N VAL A 119 14.49 5.86 9.70
CA VAL A 119 14.20 6.48 8.40
C VAL A 119 13.19 5.67 7.59
N SER A 120 13.29 4.33 7.60
CA SER A 120 12.32 3.46 6.93
C SER A 120 10.91 3.59 7.51
N LEU A 121 10.78 3.66 8.85
CA LEU A 121 9.50 3.88 9.52
C LEU A 121 8.94 5.27 9.23
N LEU A 122 9.79 6.30 9.28
CA LEU A 122 9.39 7.66 8.95
C LEU A 122 8.92 7.75 7.49
N ALA A 123 9.63 7.11 6.56
CA ALA A 123 9.23 7.05 5.16
C ALA A 123 7.92 6.27 4.95
N ALA A 124 7.68 5.21 5.73
CA ALA A 124 6.47 4.41 5.63
C ALA A 124 5.23 5.13 6.16
N TYR A 125 5.33 5.76 7.34
CA TYR A 125 4.18 6.35 8.04
C TYR A 125 4.15 7.88 7.96
N GLY A 126 5.29 8.55 8.02
CA GLY A 126 5.39 10.01 7.96
C GLY A 126 5.00 10.61 6.60
N THR A 127 4.89 9.78 5.56
CA THR A 127 4.40 10.21 4.25
C THR A 127 2.87 10.22 4.14
N ALA A 128 2.13 9.72 5.14
CA ALA A 128 0.66 9.72 5.13
C ALA A 128 0.08 11.15 5.10
N PRO A 129 0.49 12.10 5.98
CA PRO A 129 0.02 13.47 5.92
C PRO A 129 0.38 14.16 4.61
N ILE A 130 1.56 13.87 4.05
CA ILE A 130 1.99 14.43 2.76
C ILE A 130 1.09 13.93 1.63
N ALA A 131 0.77 12.64 1.61
CA ALA A 131 -0.14 12.06 0.63
C ALA A 131 -1.56 12.63 0.76
N ALA A 132 -2.03 12.85 2.00
CA ALA A 132 -3.33 13.46 2.27
C ALA A 132 -3.38 14.92 1.79
N ALA A 133 -2.36 15.72 2.09
CA ALA A 133 -2.24 17.08 1.61
C ALA A 133 -2.18 17.14 0.09
N LEU A 134 -1.39 16.28 -0.55
CA LEU A 134 -1.32 16.20 -2.01
C LEU A 134 -2.68 15.83 -2.60
N PHE A 135 -3.39 14.86 -2.03
CA PHE A 135 -4.72 14.47 -2.49
C PHE A 135 -5.73 15.64 -2.37
N ALA A 136 -5.71 16.37 -1.25
CA ALA A 136 -6.55 17.55 -1.05
C ALA A 136 -6.24 18.65 -2.07
N ILE A 137 -4.96 18.94 -2.32
CA ILE A 137 -4.52 19.93 -3.32
C ILE A 137 -4.99 19.51 -4.72
N LEU A 138 -4.84 18.26 -5.10
CA LEU A 138 -5.30 17.74 -6.39
C LEU A 138 -6.82 17.89 -6.55
N ALA A 139 -7.58 17.63 -5.49
CA ALA A 139 -9.04 17.82 -5.49
C ALA A 139 -9.43 19.30 -5.69
N LEU A 140 -8.78 20.20 -4.98
CA LEU A 140 -9.00 21.65 -5.15
C LEU A 140 -8.62 22.15 -6.56
N PHE A 141 -7.48 21.68 -7.06
CA PHE A 141 -6.99 22.06 -8.39
C PHE A 141 -7.91 21.52 -9.50
N SER A 142 -8.35 20.26 -9.39
CA SER A 142 -9.28 19.66 -10.35
C SER A 142 -10.62 20.40 -10.40
N ASN A 143 -11.17 20.79 -9.24
CA ASN A 143 -12.40 21.56 -9.16
C ASN A 143 -12.24 22.94 -9.81
N ALA A 144 -11.13 23.65 -9.54
CA ALA A 144 -10.84 24.94 -10.12
C ALA A 144 -10.65 24.85 -11.64
N LEU A 145 -9.93 23.83 -12.12
CA LEU A 145 -9.69 23.61 -13.54
C LEU A 145 -10.98 23.24 -14.28
N GLY A 146 -11.82 22.38 -13.69
CA GLY A 146 -13.12 22.00 -14.24
C GLY A 146 -14.10 23.18 -14.36
N ALA A 147 -14.01 24.17 -13.45
CA ALA A 147 -14.80 25.40 -13.53
C ALA A 147 -14.34 26.32 -14.68
N LEU A 148 -13.05 26.32 -15.01
CA LEU A 148 -12.45 27.16 -16.06
C LEU A 148 -12.50 26.49 -17.45
N LEU A 149 -12.32 25.19 -17.50
CA LEU A 149 -12.22 24.39 -18.72
C LEU A 149 -13.03 23.09 -18.59
N PRO A 150 -14.34 23.11 -18.86
CA PRO A 150 -15.23 21.93 -18.72
C PRO A 150 -14.76 20.70 -19.50
N SER A 151 -14.08 20.92 -20.65
CA SER A 151 -13.49 19.84 -21.45
C SER A 151 -12.30 19.15 -20.82
N PHE A 152 -11.70 19.76 -19.80
CA PHE A 152 -10.57 19.26 -19.00
C PHE A 152 -10.97 18.93 -17.57
N ALA A 153 -12.25 18.68 -17.29
CA ALA A 153 -12.72 18.21 -15.99
C ALA A 153 -12.10 16.82 -15.67
N ALA A 154 -10.78 16.84 -15.47
CA ALA A 154 -10.05 15.68 -15.05
C ALA A 154 -10.48 15.34 -13.60
N ASN A 155 -10.92 14.13 -13.39
CA ASN A 155 -11.29 13.64 -12.06
C ASN A 155 -10.04 13.65 -11.15
N ALA A 156 -10.10 14.36 -10.02
CA ALA A 156 -9.00 14.43 -9.05
C ALA A 156 -8.49 13.05 -8.63
N VAL A 157 -9.40 12.07 -8.54
CA VAL A 157 -9.09 10.70 -8.17
C VAL A 157 -8.24 10.02 -9.25
N ASP A 158 -8.58 10.21 -10.51
CA ASP A 158 -7.81 9.64 -11.63
C ASP A 158 -6.42 10.27 -11.71
N ILE A 159 -6.31 11.59 -11.51
CA ILE A 159 -5.02 12.28 -11.45
C ILE A 159 -4.18 11.72 -10.30
N ALA A 160 -4.78 11.52 -9.12
CA ALA A 160 -4.07 10.95 -7.96
C ALA A 160 -3.57 9.53 -8.24
N LEU A 161 -4.35 8.70 -8.93
CA LEU A 161 -3.95 7.34 -9.35
C LEU A 161 -2.79 7.39 -10.35
N TYR A 162 -2.81 8.31 -11.33
CA TYR A 162 -1.70 8.47 -12.27
C TYR A 162 -0.42 9.00 -11.59
N ILE A 163 -0.53 9.97 -10.67
CA ILE A 163 0.62 10.45 -9.88
C ILE A 163 1.17 9.32 -9.01
N ASN A 164 0.29 8.51 -8.43
CA ASN A 164 0.69 7.34 -7.66
C ASN A 164 1.46 6.34 -8.54
N ALA A 165 0.98 6.06 -9.74
CA ALA A 165 1.66 5.20 -10.70
C ALA A 165 3.05 5.75 -11.08
N LEU A 166 3.15 7.06 -11.33
CA LEU A 166 4.44 7.72 -11.60
C LEU A 166 5.40 7.61 -10.41
N SER A 167 4.91 7.64 -9.18
CA SER A 167 5.76 7.45 -8.00
C SER A 167 6.37 6.05 -7.95
N PHE A 168 5.65 5.01 -8.37
CA PHE A 168 6.19 3.65 -8.50
C PHE A 168 7.15 3.51 -9.68
N ALA A 169 6.86 4.15 -10.81
CA ALA A 169 7.81 4.19 -11.94
C ALA A 169 9.13 4.85 -11.54
N PHE A 170 9.07 5.97 -10.78
CA PHE A 170 10.24 6.61 -10.22
C PHE A 170 10.98 5.72 -9.22
N ALA A 171 10.26 4.99 -8.36
CA ALA A 171 10.85 4.01 -7.45
C ALA A 171 11.58 2.90 -8.22
N ALA A 172 10.95 2.35 -9.28
CA ALA A 172 11.58 1.36 -10.14
C ALA A 172 12.89 1.88 -10.76
N TYR A 173 12.88 3.11 -11.27
CA TYR A 173 14.06 3.76 -11.83
C TYR A 173 15.17 3.93 -10.79
N THR A 174 14.85 4.41 -9.59
CA THR A 174 15.84 4.60 -8.53
C THR A 174 16.44 3.28 -8.05
N VAL A 175 15.60 2.26 -7.83
CA VAL A 175 16.05 0.91 -7.42
C VAL A 175 16.89 0.26 -8.51
N TRP A 176 16.54 0.47 -9.78
CA TRP A 176 17.36 -0.03 -10.90
C TRP A 176 18.78 0.54 -10.88
N GLY A 177 18.96 1.78 -10.45
CA GLY A 177 20.27 2.43 -10.30
C GLY A 177 21.11 1.94 -9.12
N LEU A 178 20.50 1.26 -8.13
CA LEU A 178 21.20 0.78 -6.93
C LEU A 178 21.92 -0.54 -7.20
N HIS A 179 23.19 -0.45 -7.62
CA HIS A 179 24.02 -1.63 -7.94
C HIS A 179 24.59 -2.31 -6.68
N GLU A 180 24.55 -1.65 -5.54
CA GLU A 180 25.07 -2.13 -4.25
C GLU A 180 24.16 -3.18 -3.60
N ILE A 181 22.93 -3.37 -4.09
CA ILE A 181 22.01 -4.40 -3.58
C ILE A 181 22.57 -5.76 -4.00
N PRO A 182 23.05 -6.60 -3.06
CA PRO A 182 23.64 -7.87 -3.39
C PRO A 182 22.60 -8.81 -4.01
N LYS A 183 23.06 -9.58 -4.99
CA LYS A 183 22.29 -10.71 -5.50
C LYS A 183 21.96 -11.65 -4.33
N ALA A 184 20.79 -12.27 -4.34
CA ALA A 184 20.49 -13.32 -3.38
C ALA A 184 21.66 -14.32 -3.36
N LYS A 185 22.20 -14.59 -2.16
CA LYS A 185 23.15 -15.69 -2.02
C LYS A 185 22.44 -16.93 -2.53
N GLU A 186 23.09 -17.67 -3.43
CA GLU A 186 22.56 -18.96 -3.87
C GLU A 186 22.03 -19.70 -2.64
N ALA A 187 20.73 -19.91 -2.58
CA ALA A 187 20.11 -20.63 -1.50
C ALA A 187 20.86 -21.97 -1.43
N LYS A 188 21.57 -22.23 -0.33
CA LYS A 188 22.26 -23.52 -0.14
C LYS A 188 21.23 -24.59 -0.46
N LYS A 189 21.44 -25.31 -1.55
CA LYS A 189 20.69 -26.51 -1.90
C LYS A 189 20.79 -27.44 -0.68
N GLY A 190 19.79 -27.48 0.16
CA GLY A 190 19.83 -28.34 1.35
C GLY A 190 18.86 -27.99 2.47
N THR A 191 18.21 -26.83 2.45
CA THR A 191 17.22 -26.50 3.48
C THR A 191 15.86 -26.27 2.84
N GLU A 192 15.33 -27.30 2.19
CA GLU A 192 13.88 -27.42 2.00
C GLU A 192 13.23 -27.76 3.35
N ALA A 193 13.40 -26.87 4.33
CA ALA A 193 12.45 -26.85 5.40
C ALA A 193 11.11 -26.53 4.73
N SER A 194 10.22 -27.53 4.65
CA SER A 194 8.90 -27.36 4.09
C SER A 194 8.33 -26.04 4.61
N VAL A 195 7.85 -25.17 3.72
CA VAL A 195 7.21 -23.88 4.09
C VAL A 195 6.21 -24.13 5.22
N ALA A 196 5.45 -25.23 5.16
CA ALA A 196 4.55 -25.66 6.21
C ALA A 196 5.26 -25.86 7.56
N LYS A 197 6.47 -26.42 7.59
CA LYS A 197 7.24 -26.63 8.82
C LYS A 197 7.72 -25.28 9.41
N SER A 198 8.15 -24.37 8.58
CA SER A 198 8.56 -23.01 9.02
C SER A 198 7.36 -22.21 9.56
N LEU A 199 6.21 -22.31 8.91
CA LEU A 199 4.95 -21.74 9.38
C LEU A 199 4.52 -22.30 10.73
N TRP A 200 4.58 -23.64 10.86
CA TRP A 200 4.24 -24.31 12.12
C TRP A 200 5.17 -23.92 13.26
N GLN A 201 6.48 -23.80 12.99
CA GLN A 201 7.47 -23.34 13.97
C GLN A 201 7.20 -21.89 14.39
N GLY A 202 6.89 -21.00 13.43
CA GLY A 202 6.50 -19.62 13.70
C GLY A 202 5.24 -19.54 14.57
N TRP A 203 4.19 -20.31 14.23
CA TRP A 203 2.96 -20.39 15.00
C TRP A 203 3.20 -20.90 16.42
N LYS A 204 4.02 -21.94 16.58
CA LYS A 204 4.40 -22.49 17.87
C LYS A 204 5.19 -21.47 18.72
N ALA A 205 6.06 -20.68 18.11
CA ALA A 205 6.78 -19.61 18.80
C ALA A 205 5.83 -18.50 19.30
N VAL A 206 4.89 -18.08 18.47
CA VAL A 206 3.85 -17.10 18.82
C VAL A 206 2.95 -17.64 19.95
N SER A 207 2.46 -18.87 19.82
CA SER A 207 1.58 -19.46 20.83
C SER A 207 2.27 -19.75 22.16
N GLY A 208 3.60 -19.95 22.14
CA GLY A 208 4.40 -20.22 23.34
C GLY A 208 4.74 -18.98 24.18
N SER A 209 4.69 -17.78 23.61
CA SER A 209 5.09 -16.54 24.28
C SER A 209 3.90 -15.65 24.60
N LYS A 210 3.65 -15.40 25.90
CA LYS A 210 2.61 -14.45 26.37
C LYS A 210 2.84 -13.03 25.86
N ILE A 211 4.11 -12.61 25.79
CA ILE A 211 4.51 -11.26 25.34
C ILE A 211 4.18 -11.09 23.85
N ILE A 212 4.58 -12.06 23.02
CA ILE A 212 4.33 -11.98 21.56
C ILE A 212 2.83 -11.99 21.29
N ARG A 213 2.05 -12.83 21.96
CA ARG A 213 0.58 -12.83 21.82
C ARG A 213 -0.02 -11.49 22.23
N GLY A 214 0.41 -10.92 23.35
CA GLY A 214 -0.06 -9.61 23.80
C GLY A 214 0.24 -8.50 22.79
N LEU A 215 1.43 -8.49 22.22
CA LEU A 215 1.81 -7.55 21.16
C LEU A 215 0.95 -7.72 19.90
N ILE A 216 0.72 -8.96 19.46
CA ILE A 216 -0.13 -9.23 18.28
C ILE A 216 -1.56 -8.78 18.52
N VAL A 217 -2.15 -9.12 19.68
CA VAL A 217 -3.52 -8.69 20.03
C VAL A 217 -3.61 -7.16 20.11
N GLY A 218 -2.62 -6.51 20.71
CA GLY A 218 -2.54 -5.04 20.77
C GLY A 218 -2.45 -4.42 19.37
N MET A 219 -1.61 -4.95 18.50
CA MET A 219 -1.50 -4.50 17.11
C MET A 219 -2.80 -4.69 16.34
N VAL A 220 -3.43 -5.87 16.44
CA VAL A 220 -4.71 -6.14 15.78
C VAL A 220 -5.79 -5.16 16.25
N GLY A 221 -5.86 -4.90 17.57
CA GLY A 221 -6.79 -3.92 18.13
C GLY A 221 -6.53 -2.50 17.63
N ALA A 222 -5.26 -2.06 17.61
CA ALA A 222 -4.89 -0.74 17.10
C ALA A 222 -5.22 -0.57 15.61
N PHE A 223 -4.90 -1.57 14.79
CA PHE A 223 -5.21 -1.53 13.36
C PHE A 223 -6.72 -1.61 13.08
N ALA A 224 -7.48 -2.39 13.88
CA ALA A 224 -8.93 -2.42 13.78
C ALA A 224 -9.56 -1.06 14.10
N ALA A 225 -9.10 -0.40 15.16
CA ALA A 225 -9.56 0.94 15.53
C ALA A 225 -9.20 1.98 14.45
N ALA A 226 -7.96 1.97 13.97
CA ALA A 226 -7.52 2.85 12.89
C ALA A 226 -8.32 2.61 11.61
N GLY A 227 -8.56 1.35 11.24
CA GLY A 227 -9.37 0.98 10.07
C GLY A 227 -10.81 1.47 10.17
N ALA A 228 -11.42 1.38 11.35
CA ALA A 228 -12.77 1.91 11.59
C ALA A 228 -12.81 3.44 11.43
N VAL A 229 -11.84 4.15 12.02
CA VAL A 229 -11.75 5.62 11.88
C VAL A 229 -11.55 6.03 10.43
N ILE A 230 -10.59 5.43 9.73
CA ILE A 230 -10.30 5.75 8.33
C ILE A 230 -11.50 5.42 7.42
N GLY A 231 -12.15 4.27 7.64
CA GLY A 231 -13.30 3.86 6.84
C GLY A 231 -14.51 4.77 7.01
N LEU A 232 -14.79 5.21 8.24
CA LEU A 232 -15.94 6.07 8.54
C LEU A 232 -15.67 7.55 8.25
N ALA A 233 -14.41 8.00 8.33
CA ALA A 233 -14.03 9.40 8.12
C ALA A 233 -14.51 9.94 6.77
N ARG A 234 -14.41 9.13 5.73
CA ARG A 234 -14.79 9.53 4.38
C ARG A 234 -16.30 9.78 4.24
N THR A 235 -17.10 8.86 4.75
CA THR A 235 -18.56 8.98 4.72
C THR A 235 -19.03 10.10 5.64
N PHE A 236 -18.41 10.27 6.80
CA PHE A 236 -18.69 11.38 7.72
C PHE A 236 -18.44 12.75 7.07
N VAL A 237 -17.30 12.91 6.36
CA VAL A 237 -17.01 14.14 5.61
C VAL A 237 -18.03 14.37 4.49
N GLY A 238 -18.47 13.30 3.82
CA GLY A 238 -19.51 13.36 2.79
C GLY A 238 -20.85 13.84 3.33
N ASP A 239 -21.27 13.35 4.49
CA ASP A 239 -22.51 13.76 5.16
C ASP A 239 -22.50 15.24 5.59
N LEU A 240 -21.32 15.77 5.92
CA LEU A 240 -21.15 17.19 6.25
C LEU A 240 -21.03 18.10 5.01
N GLY A 241 -21.19 17.55 3.80
CA GLY A 241 -21.04 18.28 2.54
C GLY A 241 -19.60 18.63 2.20
N GLY A 242 -18.61 18.02 2.88
CA GLY A 242 -17.20 18.15 2.58
C GLY A 242 -16.81 17.26 1.38
N GLY A 243 -16.06 17.82 0.43
CA GLY A 243 -15.58 17.05 -0.72
C GLY A 243 -14.26 16.32 -0.41
N GLU A 244 -13.60 15.84 -1.47
CA GLU A 244 -12.30 15.12 -1.41
C GLU A 244 -11.21 15.93 -0.70
N ALA A 245 -11.24 17.26 -0.83
CA ALA A 245 -10.30 18.15 -0.14
C ALA A 245 -10.47 18.11 1.38
N ALA A 246 -11.71 18.13 1.88
CA ALA A 246 -11.99 18.05 3.31
C ALA A 246 -11.62 16.69 3.89
N TYR A 247 -11.82 15.60 3.13
CA TYR A 247 -11.34 14.28 3.52
C TYR A 247 -9.82 14.22 3.61
N GLY A 248 -9.12 14.79 2.61
CA GLY A 248 -7.66 14.85 2.64
C GLY A 248 -7.12 15.62 3.86
N VAL A 249 -7.75 16.75 4.22
CA VAL A 249 -7.39 17.49 5.43
C VAL A 249 -7.64 16.69 6.70
N LEU A 250 -8.83 16.06 6.82
CA LEU A 250 -9.16 15.23 7.98
C LEU A 250 -8.22 14.04 8.15
N PHE A 251 -7.82 13.41 7.05
CA PHE A 251 -6.90 12.28 7.08
C PHE A 251 -5.46 12.69 7.42
N GLY A 252 -5.07 13.92 7.08
CA GLY A 252 -3.73 14.45 7.32
C GLY A 252 -3.52 15.07 8.70
N ALA A 253 -4.61 15.35 9.43
CA ALA A 253 -4.59 15.92 10.79
C ALA A 253 -4.36 14.84 11.87
#